data_7a20b62d225f41cd68e3c019bce40523
#
_entry.id   7a20b62d225f41cd68e3c019bce40523
#
_cell.length_a   1.000
_cell.length_b   1.000
_cell.length_c   1.000
_cell.angle_alpha   90.00
_cell.angle_beta   90.00
_cell.angle_gamma   90.00
#
_symmetry.space_group_name_H-M   'P 1'
#
loop_
_entity.id
_entity.type
_entity.pdbx_description
1 polymer ?
#
loop_
_entity_poly.entity_id
_entity_poly.type
_entity_poly.pdbx_seq_one_letter_code
_entity_poly.pdbx_strand_id
1 'polypeptide(L)'
;MEEKKKLYTLLVYSENVAGILNQVTAVFTRRQVNIESLNVSASSIPGVHKYTITAWSSDEDEIVKIVRQIEKKIDVVKANYFTDDELFIRESGLYKLATDKVLENPEVSRTIRRFDAHIIEVNPTYTIVMKHGITEDIISLFRALDAFGCVLQYTRSGRIAVTRGMQEQVSAFLEERENG
;
A
#
# COMPACT_ATOMS: atom_id res chain seq x y z
N MET A 1 -9.95 -19.74 -20.26
CA MET A 1 -9.90 -18.25 -20.17
C MET A 1 -9.44 -17.94 -18.75
N GLU A 2 -8.25 -17.35 -18.59
CA GLU A 2 -7.85 -16.85 -17.27
C GLU A 2 -8.80 -15.71 -16.87
N GLU A 3 -9.53 -15.91 -15.81
CA GLU A 3 -10.39 -14.86 -15.25
C GLU A 3 -9.52 -13.66 -14.87
N LYS A 4 -9.84 -12.49 -15.41
CA LYS A 4 -9.08 -11.26 -15.22
C LYS A 4 -9.20 -10.81 -13.76
N LYS A 5 -8.18 -11.08 -12.95
CA LYS A 5 -8.12 -10.60 -11.56
C LYS A 5 -8.10 -9.09 -11.51
N LYS A 6 -8.87 -8.53 -10.58
CA LYS A 6 -8.84 -7.10 -10.20
C LYS A 6 -8.11 -6.93 -8.87
N LEU A 7 -7.46 -5.80 -8.70
CA LEU A 7 -6.88 -5.43 -7.42
C LEU A 7 -7.92 -4.66 -6.60
N TYR A 8 -8.21 -5.17 -5.42
CA TYR A 8 -9.08 -4.51 -4.45
C TYR A 8 -8.26 -3.97 -3.31
N THR A 9 -8.65 -2.80 -2.81
CA THR A 9 -8.06 -2.17 -1.63
C THR A 9 -9.08 -2.15 -0.51
N LEU A 10 -8.77 -2.80 0.60
CA LEU A 10 -9.60 -2.78 1.79
C LEU A 10 -9.05 -1.72 2.76
N LEU A 11 -9.93 -0.85 3.23
CA LEU A 11 -9.66 0.07 4.32
C LEU A 11 -10.35 -0.47 5.57
N VAL A 12 -9.56 -0.82 6.58
CA VAL A 12 -10.06 -1.36 7.86
C VAL A 12 -9.62 -0.45 8.98
N TYR A 13 -10.53 -0.17 9.90
CA TYR A 13 -10.27 0.60 11.09
C TYR A 13 -10.57 -0.26 12.30
N SER A 14 -9.65 -0.31 13.25
CA SER A 14 -9.79 -1.10 14.48
C SER A 14 -9.25 -0.35 15.68
N GLU A 15 -9.65 -0.76 16.85
CA GLU A 15 -8.97 -0.39 18.09
C GLU A 15 -7.51 -0.87 18.06
N ASN A 16 -6.62 -0.15 18.77
CA ASN A 16 -5.22 -0.54 18.87
C ASN A 16 -5.03 -1.59 19.97
N VAL A 17 -5.43 -2.83 19.69
CA VAL A 17 -5.30 -3.97 20.61
C VAL A 17 -4.36 -5.03 20.09
N ALA A 18 -3.60 -5.66 20.97
CA ALA A 18 -2.72 -6.74 20.60
C ALA A 18 -3.49 -7.92 19.98
N GLY A 19 -2.98 -8.44 18.85
CA GLY A 19 -3.58 -9.58 18.15
C GLY A 19 -4.65 -9.25 17.10
N ILE A 20 -5.15 -8.00 17.02
CA ILE A 20 -6.17 -7.65 16.02
C ILE A 20 -5.65 -7.81 14.60
N LEU A 21 -4.40 -7.44 14.32
CA LEU A 21 -3.78 -7.66 13.02
C LEU A 21 -3.83 -9.12 12.60
N ASN A 22 -3.52 -10.04 13.52
CA ASN A 22 -3.59 -11.48 13.27
C ASN A 22 -5.02 -11.94 12.97
N GLN A 23 -6.02 -11.39 13.68
CA GLN A 23 -7.42 -11.70 13.43
C GLN A 23 -7.89 -11.23 12.06
N VAL A 24 -7.43 -10.06 11.60
CA VAL A 24 -7.76 -9.51 10.28
C VAL A 24 -7.10 -10.36 9.18
N THR A 25 -5.80 -10.63 9.29
CA THR A 25 -5.08 -11.40 8.25
C THR A 25 -5.53 -12.86 8.19
N ALA A 26 -5.95 -13.45 9.30
CA ALA A 26 -6.50 -14.82 9.35
C ALA A 26 -7.78 -14.98 8.50
N VAL A 27 -8.55 -13.91 8.25
CA VAL A 27 -9.72 -13.97 7.37
C VAL A 27 -9.29 -14.26 5.92
N PHE A 28 -8.22 -13.62 5.46
CA PHE A 28 -7.65 -13.85 4.12
C PHE A 28 -7.09 -15.28 4.00
N THR A 29 -6.34 -15.73 5.00
CA THR A 29 -5.76 -17.08 5.04
C THR A 29 -6.83 -18.17 4.94
N ARG A 30 -7.93 -18.05 5.69
CA ARG A 30 -9.03 -19.04 5.66
C ARG A 30 -9.75 -19.10 4.31
N ARG A 31 -9.67 -18.03 3.52
CA ARG A 31 -10.26 -17.93 2.19
C ARG A 31 -9.25 -18.17 1.07
N GLN A 32 -8.00 -18.48 1.43
CA GLN A 32 -6.90 -18.68 0.49
C GLN A 32 -6.67 -17.50 -0.47
N VAL A 33 -6.95 -16.28 0.01
CA VAL A 33 -6.67 -15.02 -0.70
C VAL A 33 -5.33 -14.47 -0.22
N ASN A 34 -4.40 -14.27 -1.15
CA ASN A 34 -3.10 -13.68 -0.84
C ASN A 34 -3.22 -12.17 -0.67
N ILE A 35 -2.60 -11.64 0.39
CA ILE A 35 -2.42 -10.21 0.58
C ILE A 35 -1.24 -9.76 -0.27
N GLU A 36 -1.46 -8.80 -1.17
CA GLU A 36 -0.42 -8.20 -2.02
C GLU A 36 0.40 -7.17 -1.24
N SER A 37 -0.27 -6.31 -0.48
CA SER A 37 0.36 -5.37 0.43
C SER A 37 -0.50 -5.12 1.67
N LEU A 38 0.15 -4.80 2.78
CA LEU A 38 -0.49 -4.49 4.04
C LEU A 38 0.26 -3.34 4.70
N ASN A 39 -0.44 -2.25 4.94
CA ASN A 39 0.05 -1.10 5.68
C ASN A 39 -0.85 -0.87 6.90
N VAL A 40 -0.25 -0.70 8.07
CA VAL A 40 -0.98 -0.44 9.33
C VAL A 40 -0.33 0.73 10.02
N SER A 41 -1.12 1.72 10.40
CA SER A 41 -0.65 2.88 11.15
C SER A 41 -1.74 3.43 12.07
N ALA A 42 -1.36 4.24 13.05
CA ALA A 42 -2.31 5.05 13.79
C ALA A 42 -3.10 5.95 12.82
N SER A 43 -4.40 6.05 13.03
CA SER A 43 -5.25 6.97 12.27
C SER A 43 -5.28 8.37 12.90
N SER A 44 -6.02 9.30 12.31
CA SER A 44 -6.30 10.61 12.89
C SER A 44 -7.18 10.53 14.15
N ILE A 45 -7.88 9.41 14.34
CA ILE A 45 -8.77 9.16 15.47
C ILE A 45 -7.95 8.51 16.60
N PRO A 46 -7.90 9.11 17.80
CA PRO A 46 -7.16 8.56 18.92
C PRO A 46 -7.58 7.12 19.26
N GLY A 47 -6.61 6.22 19.44
CA GLY A 47 -6.85 4.83 19.78
C GLY A 47 -7.28 3.95 18.60
N VAL A 48 -7.45 4.50 17.40
CA VAL A 48 -7.86 3.75 16.20
C VAL A 48 -6.70 3.62 15.23
N HIS A 49 -6.46 2.40 14.76
CA HIS A 49 -5.51 2.09 13.69
C HIS A 49 -6.23 1.92 12.35
N LYS A 50 -5.59 2.38 11.29
CA LYS A 50 -6.03 2.21 9.90
C LYS A 50 -5.16 1.19 9.20
N TYR A 51 -5.80 0.25 8.52
CA TYR A 51 -5.18 -0.75 7.67
C TYR A 51 -5.51 -0.42 6.21
N THR A 52 -4.50 -0.46 5.36
CA THR A 52 -4.68 -0.46 3.91
C THR A 52 -4.18 -1.80 3.40
N ILE A 53 -5.10 -2.67 2.98
CA ILE A 53 -4.80 -4.04 2.56
C ILE A 53 -5.14 -4.17 1.10
N THR A 54 -4.24 -4.68 0.28
CA THR A 54 -4.51 -4.95 -1.14
C THR A 54 -4.48 -6.44 -1.41
N ALA A 55 -5.42 -6.89 -2.24
CA ALA A 55 -5.53 -8.30 -2.64
C ALA A 55 -6.08 -8.41 -4.08
N TRP A 56 -5.56 -9.39 -4.82
CA TRP A 56 -6.06 -9.74 -6.15
C TRP A 56 -7.18 -10.77 -6.03
N SER A 57 -8.33 -10.50 -6.62
CA SER A 57 -9.40 -11.49 -6.78
C SER A 57 -10.07 -11.37 -8.15
N SER A 58 -10.52 -12.50 -8.69
CA SER A 58 -11.42 -12.55 -9.86
C SER A 58 -12.89 -12.48 -9.45
N ASP A 59 -13.18 -12.69 -8.15
CA ASP A 59 -14.54 -12.73 -7.58
C ASP A 59 -14.69 -11.59 -6.55
N GLU A 60 -15.54 -10.62 -6.87
CA GLU A 60 -15.88 -9.52 -5.99
C GLU A 60 -16.67 -10.00 -4.77
N ASP A 61 -17.52 -11.01 -4.91
CA ASP A 61 -18.28 -11.58 -3.80
C ASP A 61 -17.37 -12.17 -2.73
N GLU A 62 -16.19 -12.68 -3.11
CA GLU A 62 -15.19 -13.15 -2.16
C GLU A 62 -14.64 -11.99 -1.31
N ILE A 63 -14.35 -10.85 -1.93
CA ILE A 63 -13.92 -9.64 -1.23
C ILE A 63 -15.01 -9.12 -0.28
N VAL A 64 -16.27 -9.09 -0.72
CA VAL A 64 -17.43 -8.74 0.12
C VAL A 64 -17.51 -9.64 1.35
N LYS A 65 -17.33 -10.95 1.18
CA LYS A 65 -17.34 -11.92 2.29
C LYS A 65 -16.17 -11.69 3.26
N ILE A 66 -14.98 -11.33 2.75
CA ILE A 66 -13.82 -10.97 3.57
C ILE A 66 -14.15 -9.76 4.44
N VAL A 67 -14.62 -8.66 3.83
CA VAL A 67 -14.98 -7.42 4.54
C VAL A 67 -16.00 -7.69 5.63
N ARG A 68 -17.10 -8.38 5.32
CA ARG A 68 -18.13 -8.74 6.30
C ARG A 68 -17.60 -9.59 7.46
N GLN A 69 -16.63 -10.47 7.22
CA GLN A 69 -16.02 -11.26 8.28
C GLN A 69 -15.06 -10.45 9.15
N ILE A 70 -14.38 -9.47 8.57
CA ILE A 70 -13.53 -8.53 9.31
C ILE A 70 -14.41 -7.66 10.20
N GLU A 71 -15.50 -7.07 9.68
CA GLU A 71 -16.42 -6.22 10.44
C GLU A 71 -17.09 -6.92 11.63
N LYS A 72 -17.20 -8.25 11.60
CA LYS A 72 -17.74 -9.03 12.73
C LYS A 72 -16.77 -9.19 13.91
N LYS A 73 -15.52 -8.72 13.79
CA LYS A 73 -14.57 -8.72 14.89
C LYS A 73 -14.90 -7.60 15.87
N ILE A 74 -14.88 -7.91 17.18
CA ILE A 74 -15.30 -6.97 18.24
C ILE A 74 -14.50 -5.66 18.18
N ASP A 75 -13.19 -5.78 17.97
CA ASP A 75 -12.27 -4.63 17.97
C ASP A 75 -12.19 -3.90 16.62
N VAL A 76 -12.95 -4.33 15.59
CA VAL A 76 -13.02 -3.65 14.30
C VAL A 76 -14.15 -2.62 14.32
N VAL A 77 -13.79 -1.38 14.06
CA VAL A 77 -14.72 -0.25 13.99
C VAL A 77 -15.46 -0.24 12.66
N LYS A 78 -14.71 -0.37 11.55
CA LYS A 78 -15.27 -0.36 10.20
C LYS A 78 -14.33 -1.06 9.21
N ALA A 79 -14.91 -1.72 8.20
CA ALA A 79 -14.15 -2.22 7.06
C ALA A 79 -14.93 -1.98 5.77
N ASN A 80 -14.23 -1.52 4.72
CA ASN A 80 -14.78 -1.33 3.39
C ASN A 80 -13.75 -1.79 2.35
N TYR A 81 -14.22 -2.12 1.14
CA TYR A 81 -13.37 -2.37 -0.01
C TYR A 81 -13.66 -1.36 -1.12
N PHE A 82 -12.67 -1.15 -1.96
CA PHE A 82 -12.69 -0.17 -3.03
C PHE A 82 -11.91 -0.69 -4.23
N THR A 83 -12.25 -0.16 -5.39
CA THR A 83 -11.43 -0.25 -6.61
C THR A 83 -10.57 1.02 -6.76
N ASP A 84 -9.57 0.98 -7.65
CA ASP A 84 -8.57 2.05 -7.77
C ASP A 84 -9.18 3.41 -8.23
N ASP A 85 -10.32 3.39 -8.92
CA ASP A 85 -11.04 4.60 -9.37
C ASP A 85 -11.74 5.34 -8.21
N GLU A 86 -12.05 4.66 -7.12
CA GLU A 86 -12.71 5.22 -5.94
C GLU A 86 -11.72 5.84 -4.93
N LEU A 87 -10.42 5.58 -5.11
CA LEU A 87 -9.36 5.95 -4.17
C LEU A 87 -8.34 6.90 -4.79
N PHE A 88 -7.75 7.72 -3.93
CA PHE A 88 -6.48 8.37 -4.20
C PHE A 88 -5.37 7.55 -3.52
N ILE A 89 -4.51 6.94 -4.33
CA ILE A 89 -3.51 5.98 -3.87
C ILE A 89 -2.13 6.54 -4.05
N ARG A 90 -1.26 6.31 -3.07
CA ARG A 90 0.19 6.58 -3.16
C ARG A 90 0.97 5.47 -2.50
N GLU A 91 2.22 5.34 -2.95
CA GLU A 91 3.21 4.40 -2.47
C GLU A 91 4.60 5.06 -2.54
N SER A 92 5.52 4.59 -1.72
CA SER A 92 6.92 4.99 -1.76
C SER A 92 7.80 3.81 -2.13
N GLY A 93 8.77 4.05 -3.02
CA GLY A 93 9.84 3.11 -3.33
C GLY A 93 11.19 3.67 -2.88
N LEU A 94 12.01 2.82 -2.27
CA LEU A 94 13.42 3.10 -1.98
C LEU A 94 14.31 2.19 -2.83
N TYR A 95 15.30 2.79 -3.47
CA TYR A 95 16.25 2.13 -4.35
C TYR A 95 17.65 2.42 -3.85
N LYS A 96 18.37 1.38 -3.45
CA LYS A 96 19.79 1.46 -3.10
C LYS A 96 20.59 1.08 -4.33
N LEU A 97 21.38 2.01 -4.83
CA LEU A 97 22.18 1.86 -6.05
C LEU A 97 23.66 1.86 -5.72
N ALA A 98 24.46 1.17 -6.52
CA ALA A 98 25.92 1.25 -6.44
C ALA A 98 26.39 2.62 -6.93
N THR A 99 27.12 3.38 -6.10
CA THR A 99 27.51 4.76 -6.43
C THR A 99 28.47 4.84 -7.62
N ASP A 100 29.41 3.91 -7.74
CA ASP A 100 30.30 3.80 -8.90
C ASP A 100 29.51 3.70 -10.21
N LYS A 101 28.50 2.84 -10.26
CA LYS A 101 27.62 2.67 -11.43
C LYS A 101 26.81 3.93 -11.75
N VAL A 102 26.35 4.63 -10.73
CA VAL A 102 25.60 5.91 -10.89
C VAL A 102 26.52 6.98 -11.48
N LEU A 103 27.78 7.03 -11.07
CA LEU A 103 28.76 8.01 -11.53
C LEU A 103 29.32 7.68 -12.93
N GLU A 104 29.57 6.41 -13.22
CA GLU A 104 30.11 5.95 -14.50
C GLU A 104 29.08 6.09 -15.64
N ASN A 105 27.79 5.97 -15.34
CA ASN A 105 26.74 5.99 -16.37
C ASN A 105 25.76 7.17 -16.18
N PRO A 106 25.90 8.25 -16.98
CA PRO A 106 25.00 9.43 -16.93
C PRO A 106 23.53 9.09 -17.20
N GLU A 107 23.23 8.00 -17.89
CA GLU A 107 21.83 7.58 -18.15
C GLU A 107 21.12 7.17 -16.88
N VAL A 108 21.81 6.66 -15.85
CA VAL A 108 21.22 6.36 -14.54
C VAL A 108 20.67 7.65 -13.92
N SER A 109 21.46 8.71 -13.85
CA SER A 109 21.03 10.01 -13.32
C SER A 109 19.93 10.66 -14.17
N ARG A 110 19.95 10.50 -15.49
CA ARG A 110 18.88 10.95 -16.39
C ARG A 110 17.57 10.19 -16.14
N THR A 111 17.66 8.88 -15.93
CA THR A 111 16.51 8.03 -15.64
C THR A 111 15.89 8.42 -14.30
N ILE A 112 16.68 8.64 -13.25
CA ILE A 112 16.19 9.10 -11.96
C ILE A 112 15.37 10.41 -12.13
N ARG A 113 15.91 11.40 -12.85
CA ARG A 113 15.21 12.66 -13.12
C ARG A 113 13.97 12.51 -13.98
N ARG A 114 14.03 11.68 -15.04
CA ARG A 114 12.88 11.42 -15.93
C ARG A 114 11.70 10.81 -15.20
N PHE A 115 11.95 10.00 -14.18
CA PHE A 115 10.90 9.42 -13.34
C PHE A 115 10.50 10.33 -12.17
N ASP A 116 11.01 11.56 -12.09
CA ASP A 116 10.75 12.45 -10.95
C ASP A 116 11.08 11.80 -9.61
N ALA A 117 12.20 11.09 -9.57
CA ALA A 117 12.72 10.47 -8.37
C ALA A 117 13.83 11.32 -7.74
N HIS A 118 14.01 11.22 -6.44
CA HIS A 118 14.90 12.07 -5.66
C HIS A 118 16.05 11.28 -5.08
N ILE A 119 17.28 11.77 -5.24
CA ILE A 119 18.43 11.26 -4.53
C ILE A 119 18.37 11.81 -3.11
N ILE A 120 18.33 10.92 -2.11
CA ILE A 120 18.20 11.28 -0.68
C ILE A 120 19.56 11.25 -0.01
N GLU A 121 20.40 10.29 -0.37
CA GLU A 121 21.71 10.09 0.22
C GLU A 121 22.69 9.62 -0.84
N VAL A 122 23.92 10.14 -0.77
CA VAL A 122 25.05 9.68 -1.58
C VAL A 122 26.23 9.46 -0.67
N ASN A 123 26.82 8.30 -0.75
CA ASN A 123 28.12 8.01 -0.12
C ASN A 123 29.02 7.22 -1.11
N PRO A 124 30.29 6.96 -0.76
CA PRO A 124 31.24 6.35 -1.69
C PRO A 124 30.81 4.98 -2.21
N THR A 125 29.98 4.23 -1.50
CA THR A 125 29.63 2.85 -1.84
C THR A 125 28.20 2.70 -2.37
N TYR A 126 27.25 3.50 -1.88
CA TYR A 126 25.86 3.45 -2.34
C TYR A 126 25.21 4.83 -2.43
N THR A 127 24.19 4.90 -3.24
CA THR A 127 23.30 6.06 -3.41
C THR A 127 21.88 5.60 -3.13
N ILE A 128 21.15 6.35 -2.28
CA ILE A 128 19.73 6.09 -2.01
C ILE A 128 18.87 7.03 -2.84
N VAL A 129 17.96 6.43 -3.60
CA VAL A 129 16.95 7.14 -4.38
C VAL A 129 15.57 6.80 -3.84
N MET A 130 14.69 7.79 -3.78
CA MET A 130 13.29 7.62 -3.38
C MET A 130 12.36 8.14 -4.48
N LYS A 131 11.26 7.42 -4.67
CA LYS A 131 10.14 7.87 -5.51
C LYS A 131 8.83 7.67 -4.78
N HIS A 132 7.96 8.68 -4.89
CA HIS A 132 6.55 8.59 -4.52
C HIS A 132 5.71 8.54 -5.79
N GLY A 133 4.67 7.71 -5.80
CA GLY A 133 3.81 7.58 -6.98
C GLY A 133 2.76 6.50 -6.84
N ILE A 134 2.19 6.09 -7.96
CA ILE A 134 1.38 4.88 -8.05
C ILE A 134 2.30 3.66 -8.17
N THR A 135 1.78 2.48 -7.91
CA THR A 135 2.55 1.22 -7.90
C THR A 135 3.30 0.99 -9.22
N GLU A 136 2.66 1.29 -10.35
CA GLU A 136 3.22 1.11 -11.69
C GLU A 136 4.45 1.99 -11.92
N ASP A 137 4.44 3.24 -11.45
CA ASP A 137 5.57 4.17 -11.57
C ASP A 137 6.77 3.69 -10.73
N ILE A 138 6.49 3.20 -9.51
CA ILE A 138 7.51 2.66 -8.60
C ILE A 138 8.20 1.44 -9.23
N ILE A 139 7.41 0.50 -9.75
CA ILE A 139 7.93 -0.71 -10.39
C ILE A 139 8.66 -0.38 -11.70
N SER A 140 8.14 0.58 -12.48
CA SER A 140 8.75 0.99 -13.75
C SER A 140 10.12 1.62 -13.54
N LEU A 141 10.28 2.44 -12.51
CA LEU A 141 11.61 2.97 -12.15
C LEU A 141 12.56 1.84 -11.73
N PHE A 142 12.09 0.89 -10.90
CA PHE A 142 12.91 -0.28 -10.53
C PHE A 142 13.44 -1.00 -11.77
N ARG A 143 12.55 -1.36 -12.69
CA ARG A 143 12.93 -2.07 -13.93
C ARG A 143 13.93 -1.27 -14.78
N ALA A 144 13.72 0.05 -14.87
CA ALA A 144 14.62 0.91 -15.63
C ALA A 144 16.02 1.02 -14.99
N LEU A 145 16.11 1.07 -13.66
CA LEU A 145 17.40 1.09 -12.95
C LEU A 145 18.08 -0.28 -12.94
N ASP A 146 17.32 -1.35 -12.80
CA ASP A 146 17.82 -2.73 -12.79
C ASP A 146 18.47 -3.10 -14.13
N ALA A 147 17.92 -2.59 -15.24
CA ALA A 147 18.50 -2.77 -16.57
C ALA A 147 19.94 -2.22 -16.71
N PHE A 148 20.34 -1.27 -15.85
CA PHE A 148 21.73 -0.78 -15.80
C PHE A 148 22.64 -1.63 -14.89
N GLY A 149 22.10 -2.64 -14.20
CA GLY A 149 22.84 -3.46 -13.24
C GLY A 149 23.38 -2.68 -12.05
N CYS A 150 22.74 -1.57 -11.68
CA CYS A 150 23.18 -0.69 -10.59
C CYS A 150 22.38 -0.90 -9.28
N VAL A 151 21.29 -1.65 -9.29
CA VAL A 151 20.44 -1.85 -8.12
C VAL A 151 21.07 -2.86 -7.17
N LEU A 152 21.33 -2.42 -5.92
CA LEU A 152 21.80 -3.26 -4.83
C LEU A 152 20.65 -3.80 -3.98
N GLN A 153 19.63 -2.96 -3.77
CA GLN A 153 18.44 -3.31 -2.98
C GLN A 153 17.26 -2.45 -3.41
N TYR A 154 16.07 -3.02 -3.34
CA TYR A 154 14.81 -2.34 -3.63
C TYR A 154 13.74 -2.73 -2.61
N THR A 155 12.93 -1.76 -2.19
CA THR A 155 11.78 -2.01 -1.31
C THR A 155 10.67 -1.01 -1.58
N ARG A 156 9.43 -1.43 -1.27
CA ARG A 156 8.21 -0.60 -1.37
C ARG A 156 7.51 -0.53 -0.02
N SER A 157 6.84 0.59 0.24
CA SER A 157 6.01 0.76 1.44
C SER A 157 4.72 -0.06 1.41
N GLY A 158 4.27 -0.48 0.23
CA GLY A 158 2.87 -0.82 0.03
C GLY A 158 2.01 0.45 -0.08
N ARG A 159 0.75 0.25 -0.44
CA ARG A 159 -0.18 1.35 -0.71
C ARG A 159 -0.68 2.02 0.55
N ILE A 160 -0.76 3.35 0.52
CA ILE A 160 -1.60 4.16 1.38
C ILE A 160 -2.70 4.77 0.53
N ALA A 161 -3.90 4.91 1.09
CA ALA A 161 -5.07 5.35 0.34
C ALA A 161 -6.00 6.23 1.16
N VAL A 162 -6.64 7.18 0.47
CA VAL A 162 -7.81 7.92 0.95
C VAL A 162 -8.93 7.84 -0.07
N THR A 163 -10.18 7.89 0.37
CA THR A 163 -11.34 7.87 -0.52
C THR A 163 -11.44 9.20 -1.28
N ARG A 164 -11.97 9.15 -2.50
CA ARG A 164 -12.24 10.37 -3.29
C ARG A 164 -13.48 11.12 -2.84
N GLY A 165 -14.29 10.53 -1.95
CA GLY A 165 -15.46 11.17 -1.37
C GLY A 165 -15.11 12.27 -0.37
N MET A 166 -16.03 13.21 -0.15
CA MET A 166 -15.81 14.36 0.74
C MET A 166 -15.78 14.01 2.24
N GLN A 167 -16.37 12.88 2.64
CA GLN A 167 -16.41 12.44 4.03
C GLN A 167 -15.60 11.17 4.25
N GLU A 168 -14.82 11.15 5.32
CA GLU A 168 -14.22 9.91 5.80
C GLU A 168 -15.31 9.08 6.47
N GLN A 169 -15.62 7.92 5.88
CA GLN A 169 -16.74 7.06 6.31
C GLN A 169 -16.67 6.63 7.79
N VAL A 170 -15.46 6.59 8.36
CA VAL A 170 -15.27 6.22 9.77
C VAL A 170 -15.67 7.34 10.71
N SER A 171 -15.35 8.59 10.41
CA SER A 171 -15.76 9.73 11.22
C SER A 171 -17.28 9.84 11.27
N ALA A 172 -17.97 9.71 10.12
CA ALA A 172 -19.41 9.70 10.05
C ALA A 172 -20.04 8.55 10.86
N PHE A 173 -19.45 7.35 10.76
CA PHE A 173 -19.92 6.18 11.51
C PHE A 173 -19.75 6.34 13.03
N LEU A 174 -18.65 6.95 13.49
CA LEU A 174 -18.43 7.19 14.91
C LEU A 174 -19.36 8.27 15.46
N GLU A 175 -19.60 9.34 14.70
CA GLU A 175 -20.58 10.37 15.06
C GLU A 175 -22.00 9.82 15.19
N GLU A 176 -22.43 8.95 14.27
CA GLU A 176 -23.71 8.25 14.36
C GLU A 176 -23.83 7.38 15.61
N ARG A 177 -22.72 6.74 16.02
CA ARG A 177 -22.67 5.86 17.18
C ARG A 177 -22.64 6.60 18.52
N GLU A 178 -22.11 7.82 18.56
CA GLU A 178 -22.12 8.69 19.74
C GLU A 178 -23.46 9.41 19.94
N ASN A 179 -24.23 9.61 18.86
CA ASN A 179 -25.50 10.31 18.87
C ASN A 179 -26.75 9.38 18.96
N GLY A 180 -26.56 8.07 18.97
CA GLY A 180 -27.60 7.05 19.06
C GLY A 180 -27.58 6.31 20.39
#